data_51a824ff8db5773115740d61f13c68a9
#
_entry.id   51a824ff8db5773115740d61f13c68a9
#
_cell.length_a   1.000
_cell.length_b   1.000
_cell.length_c   1.000
_cell.angle_alpha   90.00
_cell.angle_beta   90.00
_cell.angle_gamma   90.00
#
_symmetry.space_group_name_H-M   'P 1'
#
loop_
_entity.id
_entity.type
_entity.pdbx_description
1 polymer ?
#
loop_
_entity_poly.entity_id
_entity_poly.type
_entity_poly.pdbx_seq_one_letter_code
_entity_poly.pdbx_strand_id
1 'polypeptide(L)'
;MGSRTLLLVLGLHFSLLGNLEAIVCPGGLIANGTKLCVDVDECKEWDSAPPCGSNTTCYNTQGSFYCQCLPGFVSTTTFKFSPLTGECKDLDECQETPQVCGMNAICLNTFGSYHCQCQPGFRFSHTVKD
;
A
#
# COMPACT_ATOMS: atom_id res chain seq x y z
N MET A 1 -6.54 -50.84 31.11
CA MET A 1 -5.96 -49.78 31.78
C MET A 1 -4.78 -49.17 31.00
N GLY A 2 -3.88 -49.97 30.56
CA GLY A 2 -2.80 -49.43 29.77
C GLY A 2 -3.25 -48.66 28.54
N SER A 3 -4.29 -49.09 27.90
CA SER A 3 -4.73 -48.42 26.70
C SER A 3 -5.24 -47.01 26.99
N ARG A 4 -5.90 -46.87 28.11
CA ARG A 4 -6.37 -45.52 28.42
C ARG A 4 -5.24 -44.56 28.72
N THR A 5 -4.34 -45.06 29.53
CA THR A 5 -3.18 -44.27 29.83
C THR A 5 -2.39 -43.97 28.53
N LEU A 6 -2.35 -44.95 27.69
CA LEU A 6 -1.68 -44.79 26.45
C LEU A 6 -2.30 -43.71 25.59
N LEU A 7 -3.61 -43.69 25.54
CA LEU A 7 -4.29 -42.66 24.77
C LEU A 7 -4.00 -41.27 25.32
N LEU A 8 -3.98 -41.14 26.61
CA LEU A 8 -3.65 -39.87 27.20
C LEU A 8 -2.25 -39.45 26.85
N VAL A 9 -1.35 -40.42 26.90
CA VAL A 9 0.05 -40.14 26.55
C VAL A 9 0.12 -39.69 25.11
N LEU A 10 -0.60 -40.33 24.23
CA LEU A 10 -0.60 -39.93 22.85
C LEU A 10 -1.12 -38.51 22.67
N GLY A 11 -2.15 -38.19 23.38
CA GLY A 11 -2.68 -36.84 23.32
C GLY A 11 -1.67 -35.83 23.78
N LEU A 12 -1.01 -36.13 24.87
CA LEU A 12 0.03 -35.23 25.35
C LEU A 12 1.18 -35.15 24.36
N HIS A 13 1.48 -36.29 23.79
CA HIS A 13 2.56 -36.31 22.80
C HIS A 13 2.24 -35.41 21.63
N PHE A 14 1.02 -35.43 21.17
CA PHE A 14 0.59 -34.52 20.13
C PHE A 14 0.78 -33.08 20.53
N SER A 15 0.42 -32.76 21.73
CA SER A 15 0.59 -31.40 22.22
C SER A 15 2.05 -30.98 22.17
N LEU A 16 2.93 -31.88 22.56
CA LEU A 16 4.35 -31.59 22.50
C LEU A 16 4.81 -31.34 21.07
N LEU A 17 4.37 -32.18 20.17
CA LEU A 17 4.73 -32.01 18.79
C LEU A 17 4.18 -30.68 18.26
N GLY A 18 2.96 -30.35 18.63
CA GLY A 18 2.40 -29.07 18.23
C GLY A 18 3.22 -27.91 18.75
N ASN A 19 3.76 -28.05 19.94
CA ASN A 19 4.59 -27.00 20.50
C ASN A 19 5.88 -26.83 19.75
N LEU A 20 6.38 -27.89 19.19
CA LEU A 20 7.60 -27.81 18.41
C LEU A 20 7.39 -27.19 17.06
N GLU A 21 6.15 -27.19 16.64
CA GLU A 21 5.85 -26.63 15.33
C GLU A 21 5.45 -25.20 15.45
N ALA A 22 6.04 -24.36 15.38
CA ALA A 22 5.79 -22.96 15.37
C ALA A 22 4.36 -22.56 15.73
N ILE A 23 4.20 -21.48 16.35
CA ILE A 23 2.91 -20.90 16.62
C ILE A 23 2.29 -20.40 15.31
N VAL A 24 0.96 -20.38 15.30
CA VAL A 24 0.23 -19.83 14.17
C VAL A 24 0.04 -18.35 14.43
N CYS A 25 0.55 -17.53 13.54
CA CYS A 25 0.45 -16.09 13.69
C CYS A 25 -0.71 -15.54 12.86
N PRO A 26 -1.33 -14.46 13.33
CA PRO A 26 -2.36 -13.77 12.54
C PRO A 26 -1.80 -13.29 11.21
N GLY A 27 -2.69 -12.95 10.29
CA GLY A 27 -2.27 -12.45 8.99
C GLY A 27 -1.34 -11.24 9.12
N GLY A 28 -0.35 -11.20 8.27
CA GLY A 28 0.60 -10.10 8.30
C GLY A 28 1.71 -10.25 9.32
N LEU A 29 1.70 -11.35 10.07
CA LEU A 29 2.73 -11.62 11.07
C LEU A 29 3.34 -12.97 10.82
N ILE A 30 4.60 -13.12 11.18
CA ILE A 30 5.29 -14.41 11.05
C ILE A 30 5.88 -14.78 12.39
N ALA A 31 6.08 -16.09 12.56
CA ALA A 31 6.66 -16.59 13.78
C ALA A 31 8.14 -16.27 13.85
N ASN A 32 8.55 -15.70 14.96
CA ASN A 32 9.96 -15.48 15.25
C ASN A 32 10.31 -16.40 16.39
N GLY A 33 10.83 -17.56 16.06
CA GLY A 33 11.05 -18.60 17.03
C GLY A 33 9.74 -19.31 17.32
N THR A 34 9.56 -19.76 18.56
CA THR A 34 8.40 -20.55 18.94
C THR A 34 7.39 -19.80 19.78
N LYS A 35 7.63 -18.54 20.07
CA LYS A 35 6.79 -17.85 21.05
C LYS A 35 6.31 -16.47 20.62
N LEU A 36 6.86 -15.92 19.57
CA LEU A 36 6.57 -14.55 19.18
C LEU A 36 6.08 -14.48 17.74
N CYS A 37 5.10 -13.66 17.54
CA CYS A 37 4.68 -13.26 16.20
C CYS A 37 5.17 -11.84 15.97
N VAL A 38 5.89 -11.64 14.89
CA VAL A 38 6.44 -10.34 14.54
C VAL A 38 5.82 -9.87 13.23
N ASP A 39 5.74 -8.57 13.09
CA ASP A 39 5.18 -7.99 11.89
C ASP A 39 6.03 -8.32 10.67
N VAL A 40 5.35 -8.60 9.56
CA VAL A 40 5.98 -8.75 8.26
C VAL A 40 5.88 -7.41 7.56
N ASP A 41 7.02 -6.85 7.16
CA ASP A 41 7.02 -5.62 6.40
C ASP A 41 6.80 -5.95 4.93
N GLU A 42 5.54 -6.01 4.55
CA GLU A 42 5.20 -6.37 3.17
C GLU A 42 5.78 -5.38 2.17
N CYS A 43 5.98 -4.16 2.59
CA CYS A 43 6.54 -3.14 1.71
C CYS A 43 7.98 -3.43 1.33
N LYS A 44 8.71 -4.13 2.19
CA LYS A 44 10.11 -4.49 1.93
C LYS A 44 10.26 -5.87 1.35
N GLU A 45 9.34 -6.77 1.67
CA GLU A 45 9.40 -8.14 1.19
C GLU A 45 9.33 -8.24 -0.33
N TRP A 46 8.72 -7.25 -0.95
CA TRP A 46 8.45 -7.29 -2.40
C TRP A 46 9.22 -6.21 -3.15
N ASP A 47 10.52 -6.12 -2.86
CA ASP A 47 11.35 -5.07 -3.48
C ASP A 47 11.27 -5.06 -5.00
N SER A 48 11.32 -6.24 -5.61
CA SER A 48 11.33 -6.33 -7.07
C SER A 48 9.95 -6.19 -7.69
N ALA A 49 8.90 -6.31 -6.88
CA ALA A 49 7.53 -6.21 -7.34
C ALA A 49 6.71 -5.58 -6.24
N PRO A 50 6.63 -4.24 -6.20
CA PRO A 50 5.91 -3.57 -5.13
C PRO A 50 4.49 -4.10 -5.00
N PRO A 51 4.05 -4.40 -3.79
CA PRO A 51 2.73 -5.00 -3.61
C PRO A 51 1.60 -4.08 -4.03
N CYS A 52 1.83 -2.78 -4.00
CA CYS A 52 0.79 -1.80 -4.32
C CYS A 52 0.71 -1.45 -5.80
N GLY A 53 1.69 -1.87 -6.60
CA GLY A 53 1.68 -1.58 -8.03
C GLY A 53 2.28 -0.23 -8.36
N SER A 54 1.96 0.26 -9.55
CA SER A 54 2.55 1.49 -10.09
C SER A 54 2.00 2.73 -9.42
N ASN A 55 2.85 3.73 -9.30
CA ASN A 55 2.45 5.08 -8.87
C ASN A 55 1.87 5.09 -7.47
N THR A 56 2.38 4.21 -6.61
CA THR A 56 1.92 4.06 -5.24
C THR A 56 3.07 4.14 -4.27
N THR A 57 2.71 4.43 -3.03
CA THR A 57 3.62 4.31 -1.90
C THR A 57 3.03 3.26 -0.96
N CYS A 58 3.88 2.40 -0.46
CA CYS A 58 3.48 1.34 0.45
C CYS A 58 3.82 1.74 1.88
N TYR A 59 2.87 1.53 2.78
CA TYR A 59 3.06 1.84 4.20
C TYR A 59 2.80 0.59 5.02
N ASN A 60 3.80 0.17 5.76
CA ASN A 60 3.67 -1.00 6.62
C ASN A 60 2.96 -0.63 7.92
N THR A 61 2.09 -1.53 8.38
CA THR A 61 1.42 -1.39 9.66
C THR A 61 1.59 -2.68 10.44
N GLN A 62 1.17 -2.65 11.69
CA GLN A 62 1.25 -3.84 12.51
C GLN A 62 0.27 -4.89 11.99
N GLY A 63 0.81 -5.96 11.46
CA GLY A 63 0.02 -7.07 10.95
C GLY A 63 -0.55 -6.87 9.56
N SER A 64 -0.22 -5.75 8.88
CA SER A 64 -0.77 -5.50 7.56
C SER A 64 0.01 -4.39 6.87
N PHE A 65 -0.58 -3.83 5.84
CA PHE A 65 -0.02 -2.68 5.13
C PHE A 65 -1.14 -2.04 4.32
N TYR A 66 -0.89 -0.82 3.85
CA TYR A 66 -1.83 -0.17 2.96
C TYR A 66 -1.06 0.62 1.91
N CYS A 67 -1.79 1.03 0.88
CA CYS A 67 -1.23 1.75 -0.25
C CYS A 67 -1.83 3.14 -0.34
N GLN A 68 -1.03 4.07 -0.82
CA GLN A 68 -1.49 5.41 -1.15
C GLN A 68 -0.92 5.79 -2.50
N CYS A 69 -1.60 6.67 -3.20
CA CYS A 69 -1.12 7.13 -4.49
C CYS A 69 -0.03 8.17 -4.31
N LEU A 70 0.92 8.17 -5.24
CA LEU A 70 1.92 9.22 -5.31
C LEU A 70 1.25 10.55 -5.67
N PRO A 71 1.91 11.68 -5.38
CA PRO A 71 1.39 12.97 -5.81
C PRO A 71 1.12 12.99 -7.31
N GLY A 72 0.00 13.57 -7.71
CA GLY A 72 -0.39 13.58 -9.11
C GLY A 72 -1.26 12.41 -9.51
N PHE A 73 -1.53 11.48 -8.59
CA PHE A 73 -2.35 10.32 -8.86
C PHE A 73 -3.46 10.23 -7.83
N VAL A 74 -4.54 9.58 -8.22
CA VAL A 74 -5.71 9.44 -7.35
C VAL A 74 -6.15 7.99 -7.31
N SER A 75 -6.56 7.55 -6.13
CA SER A 75 -7.05 6.20 -5.93
C SER A 75 -8.44 6.05 -6.55
N THR A 76 -8.68 4.86 -7.11
CA THR A 76 -9.99 4.56 -7.69
C THR A 76 -11.05 4.29 -6.63
N THR A 77 -10.65 4.09 -5.39
CA THR A 77 -11.59 3.78 -4.30
C THR A 77 -11.40 4.73 -3.12
N THR A 78 -10.47 4.42 -2.24
CA THR A 78 -10.26 5.20 -1.03
C THR A 78 -8.83 5.69 -0.97
N PHE A 79 -8.60 6.70 -0.14
CA PHE A 79 -7.27 7.29 0.02
C PHE A 79 -6.24 6.23 0.43
N LYS A 80 -6.61 5.38 1.37
CA LYS A 80 -5.80 4.23 1.77
C LYS A 80 -6.50 2.99 1.26
N PHE A 81 -5.76 2.17 0.54
CA PHE A 81 -6.34 0.99 -0.09
C PHE A 81 -5.35 -0.15 -0.09
N SER A 82 -5.84 -1.34 -0.37
CA SER A 82 -5.00 -2.52 -0.57
C SER A 82 -4.91 -2.81 -2.07
N PRO A 83 -3.93 -3.61 -2.48
CA PRO A 83 -3.83 -3.94 -3.91
C PRO A 83 -5.07 -4.58 -4.50
N LEU A 84 -5.88 -5.21 -3.65
CA LEU A 84 -7.11 -5.85 -4.11
C LEU A 84 -8.30 -4.91 -4.15
N THR A 85 -8.19 -3.72 -3.54
CA THR A 85 -9.33 -2.83 -3.39
C THR A 85 -9.19 -1.52 -4.14
N GLY A 86 -8.06 -1.29 -4.78
CA GLY A 86 -7.90 -0.04 -5.52
C GLY A 86 -6.61 0.01 -6.30
N GLU A 87 -6.49 1.05 -7.08
CA GLU A 87 -5.28 1.34 -7.86
C GLU A 87 -5.19 2.84 -8.05
N CYS A 88 -4.05 3.31 -8.53
CA CYS A 88 -3.81 4.73 -8.72
C CYS A 88 -3.88 5.08 -10.19
N LYS A 89 -4.63 6.11 -10.48
CA LYS A 89 -4.77 6.63 -11.83
C LYS A 89 -4.27 8.05 -11.88
N ASP A 90 -3.87 8.49 -13.06
CA ASP A 90 -3.45 9.86 -13.25
C ASP A 90 -4.57 10.81 -12.84
N LEU A 91 -4.22 11.82 -12.08
CA LEU A 91 -5.16 12.87 -11.71
C LEU A 91 -5.15 13.92 -12.81
N ASP A 92 -6.31 14.20 -13.37
CA ASP A 92 -6.42 15.25 -14.37
C ASP A 92 -6.67 16.57 -13.65
N GLU A 93 -5.60 17.25 -13.29
CA GLU A 93 -5.70 18.51 -12.56
C GLU A 93 -6.47 19.55 -13.34
N CYS A 94 -6.42 19.46 -14.67
CA CYS A 94 -7.13 20.41 -15.53
C CYS A 94 -8.64 20.30 -15.37
N GLN A 95 -9.13 19.10 -15.12
CA GLN A 95 -10.57 18.89 -14.90
C GLN A 95 -10.95 19.11 -13.45
N GLU A 96 -10.11 18.66 -12.53
CA GLU A 96 -10.42 18.78 -11.12
C GLU A 96 -10.37 20.22 -10.63
N THR A 97 -9.43 20.99 -11.16
CA THR A 97 -9.26 22.39 -10.80
C THR A 97 -9.08 23.20 -12.07
N PRO A 98 -10.17 23.55 -12.77
CA PRO A 98 -10.05 24.23 -14.05
C PRO A 98 -9.24 25.52 -14.00
N GLN A 99 -9.15 26.15 -12.84
CA GLN A 99 -8.44 27.41 -12.69
C GLN A 99 -7.01 27.24 -12.20
N VAL A 100 -6.50 26.02 -12.22
CA VAL A 100 -5.17 25.73 -11.66
C VAL A 100 -4.08 26.54 -12.35
N CYS A 101 -4.24 26.83 -13.63
CA CYS A 101 -3.27 27.59 -14.42
C CYS A 101 -3.51 29.09 -14.39
N GLY A 102 -4.64 29.53 -13.80
CA GLY A 102 -4.98 30.94 -13.78
C GLY A 102 -5.63 31.42 -15.06
N MET A 103 -5.71 32.74 -15.18
CA MET A 103 -6.38 33.36 -16.32
C MET A 103 -5.44 33.36 -17.52
N ASN A 104 -6.06 33.32 -18.70
CA ASN A 104 -5.35 33.45 -19.99
C ASN A 104 -4.29 32.37 -20.18
N ALA A 105 -4.55 31.21 -19.61
CA ALA A 105 -3.68 30.08 -19.75
C ALA A 105 -4.50 28.82 -20.08
N ILE A 106 -3.84 27.91 -20.76
CA ILE A 106 -4.42 26.63 -21.15
C ILE A 106 -3.77 25.57 -20.29
N CYS A 107 -4.59 24.70 -19.68
CA CYS A 107 -4.10 23.62 -18.86
C CYS A 107 -4.00 22.36 -19.71
N LEU A 108 -2.85 21.70 -19.66
CA LEU A 108 -2.63 20.45 -20.39
C LEU A 108 -2.26 19.38 -19.37
N ASN A 109 -3.09 18.34 -19.30
CA ASN A 109 -2.83 17.25 -18.39
C ASN A 109 -1.69 16.39 -18.91
N THR A 110 -0.81 15.96 -18.00
CA THR A 110 0.26 15.03 -18.30
C THR A 110 0.22 13.90 -17.29
N PHE A 111 0.95 12.84 -17.57
CA PHE A 111 0.97 11.70 -16.65
C PHE A 111 1.69 12.10 -15.37
N GLY A 112 0.94 12.10 -14.27
CA GLY A 112 1.48 12.45 -12.96
C GLY A 112 1.57 13.93 -12.65
N SER A 113 1.15 14.80 -13.59
CA SER A 113 1.25 16.23 -13.39
C SER A 113 0.37 16.97 -14.41
N TYR A 114 0.67 18.23 -14.59
CA TYR A 114 0.00 19.04 -15.59
C TYR A 114 0.95 20.15 -16.03
N HIS A 115 0.59 20.79 -17.12
CA HIS A 115 1.41 21.84 -17.71
C HIS A 115 0.51 23.00 -18.08
N CYS A 116 0.98 24.22 -17.80
CA CYS A 116 0.23 25.42 -18.14
C CYS A 116 0.89 26.09 -19.33
N GLN A 117 0.09 26.51 -20.29
CA GLN A 117 0.55 27.19 -21.47
C GLN A 117 -0.22 28.48 -21.63
N CYS A 118 0.50 29.59 -21.82
CA CYS A 118 -0.15 30.89 -22.00
C CYS A 118 -0.89 30.93 -23.31
N GLN A 119 -2.06 31.59 -23.33
CA GLN A 119 -2.77 31.84 -24.56
C GLN A 119 -1.97 32.83 -25.42
N PRO A 120 -2.22 32.85 -26.74
CA PRO A 120 -1.53 33.79 -27.62
C PRO A 120 -1.65 35.23 -27.11
N GLY A 121 -0.55 35.94 -27.13
CA GLY A 121 -0.54 37.31 -26.65
C GLY A 121 -0.24 37.47 -25.18
N PHE A 122 -0.10 36.36 -24.46
CA PHE A 122 0.18 36.36 -23.04
C PHE A 122 1.48 35.65 -22.74
N ARG A 123 2.06 35.95 -21.59
CA ARG A 123 3.24 35.26 -21.11
C ARG A 123 3.20 35.18 -19.61
N PHE A 124 4.00 34.29 -19.05
CA PHE A 124 4.03 34.14 -17.61
C PHE A 124 4.57 35.38 -16.94
N SER A 125 3.96 35.76 -15.81
CA SER A 125 4.42 36.84 -14.99
C SER A 125 5.65 36.40 -14.19
N HIS A 126 6.55 37.33 -13.92
CA HIS A 126 7.68 37.02 -13.06
C HIS A 126 7.32 36.70 -11.65
N THR A 127 6.11 37.06 -11.22
CA THR A 127 5.64 36.78 -9.87
C THR A 127 4.97 35.44 -9.76
N VAL A 128 4.74 34.76 -10.85
CA VAL A 128 4.14 33.43 -10.84
C VAL A 128 5.23 32.42 -10.54
N LYS A 129 4.97 31.60 -9.53
CA LYS A 129 5.87 30.51 -9.18
C LYS A 129 5.36 29.22 -9.78
N ASP A 130 6.30 28.40 -10.19
CA ASP A 130 6.01 27.11 -10.78
C ASP A 130 5.47 26.14 -9.74
#